data_22c9ab9edc50a97bc08b0a224388235d
#
_entry.id   22c9ab9edc50a97bc08b0a224388235d
#
_cell.length_a   1.000
_cell.length_b   1.000
_cell.length_c   1.000
_cell.angle_alpha   90.00
_cell.angle_beta   90.00
_cell.angle_gamma   90.00
#
_symmetry.space_group_name_H-M   'P 1'
#
loop_
_entity.id
_entity.type
_entity.pdbx_description
1 polymer ?
#
loop_
_entity_poly.entity_id
_entity_poly.type
_entity_poly.pdbx_seq_one_letter_code
_entity_poly.pdbx_strand_id
1 'polypeptide(L)'
;AETSTELYGQINKLIPSLTAHKEPEESANWDIAAKRVALVDESGKDLVPDGVEGNEMTLDEAMEIVESRQADLVVVDNDAPIPVCRAVPRGDFTIDEKAKQAHLTEEGQERVEQLMARASILGEGESLYDAANIRLLHHLNAALRAHAIYKRDVEYVVKDGEIVIVDEFTGRTMPGRRWSDGLHQAIEAKEGVAIKQENQTVASITFQNYFRLYDKLSGMTGTADTEAFEFQQIYGLEVVVIPTHKTMIRDDGADLVYLTQKDKFEAIVEDILDCQERGQPVLVGTTSIEMSEELSRVLRDRKIGHEVLNAKQHEREAIIVQNAGRPGKVTIATNMAGRGTDIVLGGSLDADLANAGEGADREPIEAEWKERHQAVIDAGGLHIIGTERHESRRIDNQLRGRSGRQGDPGSSRFYLSMEDTLMRIFGDPERTKSLLARAGMREGEAIESRLLSRQIERAQRKVEAHNFDIRKNLLEYDDVANDQRKVVYHQRSELMEADDIGESVAAIRDEVIANEVALHIPPQSLEEQWDPDALAQALESDFGVQVDIS
;
A
#
# COMPACT_ATOMS: atom_id res chain seq x y z
N ALA A 1 -36.85 9.62 -1.40
CA ALA A 1 -35.52 9.09 -1.71
C ALA A 1 -34.56 9.71 -0.71
N GLU A 2 -34.09 8.91 0.22
CA GLU A 2 -33.03 9.31 1.16
C GLU A 2 -31.77 9.69 0.39
N THR A 3 -31.07 10.69 0.85
CA THR A 3 -29.81 11.10 0.23
C THR A 3 -28.73 10.05 0.50
N SER A 4 -27.77 9.87 -0.41
CA SER A 4 -26.62 8.95 -0.18
C SER A 4 -25.92 9.22 1.16
N THR A 5 -25.89 10.47 1.59
CA THR A 5 -25.30 10.91 2.87
C THR A 5 -26.03 10.30 4.08
N GLU A 6 -27.37 10.29 4.06
CA GLU A 6 -28.17 9.67 5.13
C GLU A 6 -27.97 8.16 5.19
N LEU A 7 -27.93 7.48 4.03
CA LEU A 7 -27.68 6.05 3.92
C LEU A 7 -26.31 5.65 4.48
N TYR A 8 -25.24 6.38 4.13
CA TYR A 8 -23.91 6.13 4.72
C TYR A 8 -23.93 6.27 6.24
N GLY A 9 -24.61 7.29 6.77
CA GLY A 9 -24.73 7.50 8.21
C GLY A 9 -25.49 6.38 8.93
N GLN A 10 -26.52 5.81 8.29
CA GLN A 10 -27.33 4.71 8.86
C GLN A 10 -26.57 3.37 8.79
N ILE A 11 -26.03 3.00 7.62
CA ILE A 11 -25.27 1.77 7.40
C ILE A 11 -24.05 1.70 8.31
N ASN A 12 -23.32 2.82 8.42
CA ASN A 12 -22.12 2.90 9.25
C ASN A 12 -22.35 2.56 10.73
N LYS A 13 -23.57 2.76 11.24
CA LYS A 13 -23.93 2.39 12.63
C LYS A 13 -24.14 0.88 12.81
N LEU A 14 -24.38 0.15 11.72
CA LEU A 14 -24.63 -1.30 11.77
C LEU A 14 -23.32 -2.10 11.75
N ILE A 15 -22.30 -1.63 11.01
CA ILE A 15 -21.03 -2.35 10.83
C ILE A 15 -20.34 -2.75 12.13
N PRO A 16 -20.26 -1.91 13.19
CA PRO A 16 -19.61 -2.31 14.44
C PRO A 16 -20.25 -3.50 15.16
N SER A 17 -21.45 -3.91 14.76
CA SER A 17 -22.12 -5.11 15.30
C SER A 17 -21.75 -6.41 14.56
N LEU A 18 -21.00 -6.30 13.45
CA LEU A 18 -20.51 -7.44 12.68
C LEU A 18 -19.14 -7.87 13.18
N THR A 19 -18.87 -9.17 13.13
CA THR A 19 -17.61 -9.77 13.57
C THR A 19 -16.79 -10.26 12.38
N ALA A 20 -15.48 -9.92 12.37
CA ALA A 20 -14.57 -10.43 11.36
C ALA A 20 -14.30 -11.93 11.58
N HIS A 21 -14.29 -12.70 10.51
CA HIS A 21 -13.74 -14.03 10.51
C HIS A 21 -12.21 -13.92 10.62
N LYS A 22 -11.62 -14.58 11.61
CA LYS A 22 -10.14 -14.70 11.71
C LYS A 22 -9.78 -16.05 11.12
N GLU A 23 -9.05 -16.03 10.00
CA GLU A 23 -8.41 -17.25 9.52
C GLU A 23 -7.49 -17.81 10.62
N PRO A 24 -7.60 -19.08 10.97
CA PRO A 24 -6.73 -19.67 11.98
C PRO A 24 -5.28 -19.71 11.47
N GLU A 25 -4.34 -19.27 12.31
CA GLU A 25 -2.89 -19.33 12.03
C GLU A 25 -2.36 -20.78 12.04
N GLU A 26 -3.13 -21.75 12.53
CA GLU A 26 -2.79 -23.17 12.67
C GLU A 26 -3.77 -24.05 11.88
N SER A 27 -3.44 -25.38 11.80
CA SER A 27 -4.29 -26.37 11.11
C SER A 27 -5.74 -26.32 11.59
N ALA A 28 -6.66 -26.19 10.66
CA ALA A 28 -8.09 -26.05 10.95
C ALA A 28 -8.91 -27.10 10.18
N ASN A 29 -10.07 -27.42 10.72
CA ASN A 29 -11.06 -28.29 10.09
C ASN A 29 -10.45 -29.64 9.61
N TRP A 30 -10.65 -30.02 8.36
CA TRP A 30 -10.18 -31.29 7.78
C TRP A 30 -8.66 -31.37 7.58
N ASP A 31 -7.93 -30.26 7.72
CA ASP A 31 -6.46 -30.25 7.66
C ASP A 31 -5.81 -30.73 8.96
N ILE A 32 -6.61 -31.02 9.99
CA ILE A 32 -6.14 -31.58 11.27
C ILE A 32 -5.76 -33.03 11.07
N ALA A 33 -4.48 -33.36 11.27
CA ALA A 33 -3.94 -34.70 11.04
C ALA A 33 -4.36 -35.75 12.09
N ALA A 34 -4.98 -35.36 13.19
CA ALA A 34 -5.38 -36.21 14.29
C ALA A 34 -6.69 -36.95 14.01
N LYS A 35 -6.78 -38.24 14.40
CA LYS A 35 -8.04 -39.01 14.32
C LYS A 35 -9.00 -38.77 15.48
N ARG A 36 -8.47 -38.27 16.60
CA ARG A 36 -9.26 -37.89 17.80
C ARG A 36 -8.78 -36.55 18.29
N VAL A 37 -9.69 -35.76 18.79
CA VAL A 37 -9.49 -34.40 19.31
C VAL A 37 -10.26 -34.21 20.61
N ALA A 38 -9.78 -33.29 21.44
CA ALA A 38 -10.53 -32.82 22.60
C ALA A 38 -11.14 -31.45 22.25
N LEU A 39 -12.46 -31.32 22.31
CA LEU A 39 -13.17 -30.13 21.86
C LEU A 39 -13.52 -29.20 23.02
N VAL A 40 -13.15 -27.91 22.86
CA VAL A 40 -13.48 -26.85 23.83
C VAL A 40 -14.17 -25.66 23.14
N ASP A 41 -14.91 -24.88 23.90
CA ASP A 41 -15.54 -23.63 23.45
C ASP A 41 -14.52 -22.45 23.47
N GLU A 42 -14.96 -21.25 23.08
CA GLU A 42 -14.13 -20.03 23.08
C GLU A 42 -13.54 -19.69 24.46
N SER A 43 -14.22 -20.08 25.54
CA SER A 43 -13.77 -19.84 26.92
C SER A 43 -12.81 -20.92 27.43
N GLY A 44 -12.54 -21.97 26.63
CA GLY A 44 -11.73 -23.12 27.00
C GLY A 44 -12.49 -24.17 27.84
N LYS A 45 -13.80 -24.10 27.87
CA LYS A 45 -14.66 -25.09 28.55
C LYS A 45 -14.98 -26.23 27.59
N ASP A 46 -14.99 -27.47 28.12
CA ASP A 46 -15.31 -28.68 27.38
C ASP A 46 -16.64 -28.57 26.64
N LEU A 47 -16.63 -28.82 25.36
CA LEU A 47 -17.77 -28.79 24.46
C LEU A 47 -18.20 -30.24 24.21
N VAL A 48 -19.10 -30.74 25.03
CA VAL A 48 -19.55 -32.15 25.01
C VAL A 48 -21.03 -32.21 24.69
N PRO A 49 -21.49 -33.14 23.80
CA PRO A 49 -22.92 -33.41 23.61
C PRO A 49 -23.56 -33.94 24.87
N ASP A 50 -24.86 -33.68 25.06
CA ASP A 50 -25.64 -34.18 26.19
C ASP A 50 -25.55 -35.70 26.29
N GLY A 51 -24.99 -36.19 27.40
CA GLY A 51 -24.92 -37.63 27.71
C GLY A 51 -23.58 -38.31 27.40
N VAL A 52 -22.56 -37.57 26.98
CA VAL A 52 -21.19 -38.10 26.76
C VAL A 52 -20.30 -37.71 27.94
N GLU A 53 -19.55 -38.66 28.51
CA GLU A 53 -18.55 -38.38 29.54
C GLU A 53 -17.18 -38.08 28.86
N GLY A 54 -16.65 -36.85 29.06
CA GLY A 54 -15.37 -36.40 28.56
C GLY A 54 -15.48 -35.66 27.21
N ASN A 55 -14.45 -34.84 26.90
CA ASN A 55 -14.41 -33.99 25.71
C ASN A 55 -13.62 -34.58 24.52
N GLU A 56 -13.19 -35.85 24.65
CA GLU A 56 -12.44 -36.56 23.62
C GLU A 56 -13.38 -37.26 22.65
N MET A 57 -13.30 -36.90 21.37
CA MET A 57 -14.14 -37.46 20.30
C MET A 57 -13.35 -37.71 19.03
N THR A 58 -13.93 -38.34 18.03
CA THR A 58 -13.34 -38.42 16.69
C THR A 58 -13.37 -37.07 16.00
N LEU A 59 -12.47 -36.86 15.01
CA LEU A 59 -12.47 -35.63 14.23
C LEU A 59 -13.83 -35.42 13.53
N ASP A 60 -14.43 -36.50 13.01
CA ASP A 60 -15.71 -36.43 12.33
C ASP A 60 -16.83 -35.94 13.27
N GLU A 61 -16.89 -36.45 14.50
CA GLU A 61 -17.87 -36.03 15.53
C GLU A 61 -17.64 -34.56 15.95
N ALA A 62 -16.37 -34.16 16.10
CA ALA A 62 -16.02 -32.78 16.41
C ALA A 62 -16.41 -31.82 15.27
N MET A 63 -16.19 -32.21 14.03
CA MET A 63 -16.59 -31.44 12.85
C MET A 63 -18.12 -31.29 12.76
N GLU A 64 -18.88 -32.35 13.02
CA GLU A 64 -20.35 -32.28 13.02
C GLU A 64 -20.87 -31.30 14.08
N ILE A 65 -20.25 -31.29 15.28
CA ILE A 65 -20.61 -30.35 16.36
C ILE A 65 -20.29 -28.91 15.95
N VAL A 66 -19.10 -28.68 15.37
CA VAL A 66 -18.62 -27.35 15.00
C VAL A 66 -19.44 -26.79 13.82
N GLU A 67 -19.75 -27.62 12.83
CA GLU A 67 -20.62 -27.24 11.70
C GLU A 67 -22.05 -26.89 12.18
N SER A 68 -22.64 -27.67 13.12
CA SER A 68 -23.94 -27.36 13.69
C SER A 68 -23.98 -26.02 14.43
N ARG A 69 -22.84 -25.50 14.84
CA ARG A 69 -22.66 -24.21 15.54
C ARG A 69 -22.14 -23.11 14.64
N GLN A 70 -22.01 -23.35 13.34
CA GLN A 70 -21.44 -22.41 12.37
C GLN A 70 -20.06 -21.89 12.82
N ALA A 71 -19.18 -22.81 13.22
CA ALA A 71 -17.85 -22.53 13.72
C ALA A 71 -16.80 -23.32 12.95
N ASP A 72 -15.55 -22.93 13.06
CA ASP A 72 -14.39 -23.65 12.57
C ASP A 72 -13.68 -24.34 13.72
N LEU A 73 -13.12 -25.54 13.47
CA LEU A 73 -12.35 -26.32 14.42
C LEU A 73 -10.87 -25.93 14.29
N VAL A 74 -10.28 -25.35 15.33
CA VAL A 74 -8.89 -24.85 15.32
C VAL A 74 -8.09 -25.55 16.40
N VAL A 75 -6.89 -26.08 16.06
CA VAL A 75 -5.96 -26.68 17.03
C VAL A 75 -5.41 -25.59 17.93
N VAL A 76 -5.49 -25.77 19.24
CA VAL A 76 -5.02 -24.82 20.26
C VAL A 76 -3.80 -25.36 21.01
N ASP A 77 -3.73 -26.69 21.16
CA ASP A 77 -2.62 -27.38 21.78
C ASP A 77 -2.38 -28.72 21.05
N ASN A 78 -1.30 -28.77 20.30
CA ASN A 78 -0.90 -29.96 19.54
C ASN A 78 0.10 -30.85 20.32
N ASP A 79 0.62 -30.39 21.45
CA ASP A 79 1.59 -31.11 22.28
C ASP A 79 0.90 -32.01 23.31
N ALA A 80 -0.40 -31.86 23.49
CA ALA A 80 -1.20 -32.75 24.33
C ALA A 80 -1.28 -34.17 23.73
N PRO A 81 -1.45 -35.23 24.55
CA PRO A 81 -1.60 -36.62 24.08
C PRO A 81 -2.72 -36.81 23.06
N ILE A 82 -3.75 -35.97 23.14
CA ILE A 82 -4.82 -35.80 22.16
C ILE A 82 -4.91 -34.30 21.90
N PRO A 83 -4.76 -33.84 20.64
CA PRO A 83 -4.81 -32.42 20.33
C PRO A 83 -6.08 -31.73 20.85
N VAL A 84 -5.90 -30.61 21.53
CA VAL A 84 -7.01 -29.78 21.99
C VAL A 84 -7.41 -28.84 20.88
N CYS A 85 -8.68 -28.94 20.47
CA CYS A 85 -9.26 -28.11 19.43
C CYS A 85 -10.34 -27.20 20.01
N ARG A 86 -10.43 -25.98 19.51
CA ARG A 86 -11.41 -24.98 19.89
C ARG A 86 -12.40 -24.74 18.76
N ALA A 87 -13.68 -24.66 19.10
CA ALA A 87 -14.69 -24.18 18.18
C ALA A 87 -14.64 -22.65 18.12
N VAL A 88 -14.31 -22.10 16.96
CA VAL A 88 -14.21 -20.65 16.71
C VAL A 88 -15.38 -20.27 15.78
N PRO A 89 -16.33 -19.42 16.19
CA PRO A 89 -17.44 -19.01 15.35
C PRO A 89 -16.98 -18.41 14.04
N ARG A 90 -17.63 -18.76 12.93
CA ARG A 90 -17.43 -18.09 11.66
C ARG A 90 -17.89 -16.65 11.78
N GLY A 91 -17.02 -15.72 11.37
CA GLY A 91 -17.34 -14.31 11.42
C GLY A 91 -18.33 -13.91 10.32
N ASP A 92 -18.93 -12.75 10.48
CA ASP A 92 -19.88 -12.19 9.50
C ASP A 92 -19.21 -11.76 8.19
N PHE A 93 -17.87 -11.55 8.20
CA PHE A 93 -17.11 -11.17 7.00
C PHE A 93 -15.65 -11.62 7.07
N THR A 94 -15.06 -11.82 5.88
CA THR A 94 -13.63 -12.12 5.69
C THR A 94 -12.87 -10.88 5.23
N ILE A 95 -11.58 -10.80 5.56
CA ILE A 95 -10.69 -9.70 5.18
C ILE A 95 -9.55 -10.23 4.32
N ASP A 96 -9.39 -9.66 3.12
CA ASP A 96 -8.18 -9.79 2.32
C ASP A 96 -7.34 -8.51 2.47
N GLU A 97 -6.34 -8.55 3.35
CA GLU A 97 -5.48 -7.40 3.61
C GLU A 97 -4.64 -7.01 2.38
N LYS A 98 -4.26 -8.00 1.53
CA LYS A 98 -3.45 -7.75 0.33
C LYS A 98 -4.25 -7.06 -0.76
N ALA A 99 -5.47 -7.53 -0.99
CA ALA A 99 -6.39 -6.90 -1.94
C ALA A 99 -7.08 -5.67 -1.38
N LYS A 100 -6.96 -5.39 -0.09
CA LYS A 100 -7.71 -4.36 0.66
C LYS A 100 -9.21 -4.47 0.43
N GLN A 101 -9.72 -5.71 0.56
CA GLN A 101 -11.13 -6.05 0.39
C GLN A 101 -11.69 -6.74 1.63
N ALA A 102 -12.98 -6.55 1.85
CA ALA A 102 -13.74 -7.26 2.88
C ALA A 102 -15.01 -7.80 2.25
N HIS A 103 -15.30 -9.07 2.47
CA HIS A 103 -16.43 -9.76 1.87
C HIS A 103 -17.30 -10.37 2.96
N LEU A 104 -18.63 -10.18 2.84
CA LEU A 104 -19.58 -10.84 3.73
C LEU A 104 -19.55 -12.35 3.52
N THR A 105 -19.68 -13.11 4.60
CA THR A 105 -19.99 -14.53 4.55
C THR A 105 -21.50 -14.71 4.28
N GLU A 106 -21.96 -15.94 4.01
CA GLU A 106 -23.39 -16.21 3.83
C GLU A 106 -24.19 -15.85 5.09
N GLU A 107 -23.69 -16.22 6.27
CA GLU A 107 -24.28 -15.88 7.57
C GLU A 107 -24.24 -14.37 7.82
N GLY A 108 -23.13 -13.71 7.46
CA GLY A 108 -22.99 -12.26 7.57
C GLY A 108 -23.98 -11.51 6.68
N GLN A 109 -24.28 -12.04 5.51
CA GLN A 109 -25.27 -11.48 4.60
C GLN A 109 -26.69 -11.53 5.22
N GLU A 110 -27.11 -12.70 5.70
CA GLU A 110 -28.41 -12.84 6.36
C GLU A 110 -28.53 -11.91 7.57
N ARG A 111 -27.48 -11.83 8.37
CA ARG A 111 -27.43 -10.96 9.54
C ARG A 111 -27.53 -9.48 9.18
N VAL A 112 -26.83 -9.04 8.13
CA VAL A 112 -26.88 -7.65 7.64
C VAL A 112 -28.28 -7.33 7.12
N GLU A 113 -28.90 -8.22 6.32
CA GLU A 113 -30.27 -8.03 5.83
C GLU A 113 -31.26 -7.88 6.99
N GLN A 114 -31.16 -8.71 8.03
CA GLN A 114 -31.98 -8.58 9.24
C GLN A 114 -31.75 -7.26 9.98
N LEU A 115 -30.49 -6.82 10.11
CA LEU A 115 -30.16 -5.54 10.76
C LEU A 115 -30.71 -4.35 9.97
N MET A 116 -30.59 -4.39 8.62
CA MET A 116 -31.12 -3.35 7.74
C MET A 116 -32.64 -3.30 7.73
N ALA A 117 -33.30 -4.46 7.76
CA ALA A 117 -34.75 -4.53 7.87
C ALA A 117 -35.24 -3.95 9.22
N ARG A 118 -34.57 -4.27 10.33
CA ARG A 118 -34.86 -3.69 11.65
C ARG A 118 -34.65 -2.18 11.70
N ALA A 119 -33.66 -1.67 10.94
CA ALA A 119 -33.38 -0.25 10.82
C ALA A 119 -34.29 0.46 9.78
N SER A 120 -35.22 -0.26 9.14
CA SER A 120 -36.09 0.22 8.07
C SER A 120 -35.32 0.79 6.85
N ILE A 121 -34.12 0.27 6.61
CA ILE A 121 -33.28 0.62 5.44
C ILE A 121 -33.63 -0.33 4.28
N LEU A 122 -33.94 -1.58 4.56
CA LEU A 122 -34.37 -2.61 3.63
C LEU A 122 -35.81 -3.01 3.93
N GLY A 123 -36.63 -3.25 2.90
CA GLY A 123 -38.02 -3.72 3.07
C GLY A 123 -38.09 -5.15 3.62
N GLU A 124 -39.17 -5.49 4.31
CA GLU A 124 -39.36 -6.88 4.78
C GLU A 124 -39.48 -7.84 3.59
N GLY A 125 -38.55 -8.83 3.52
CA GLY A 125 -38.51 -9.83 2.47
C GLY A 125 -37.78 -9.40 1.19
N GLU A 126 -37.19 -8.20 1.15
CA GLU A 126 -36.30 -7.77 0.09
C GLU A 126 -34.87 -8.24 0.32
N SER A 127 -34.16 -8.59 -0.75
CA SER A 127 -32.73 -8.93 -0.70
C SER A 127 -31.85 -7.74 -1.10
N LEU A 128 -30.66 -7.69 -0.53
CA LEU A 128 -29.60 -6.73 -0.93
C LEU A 128 -29.20 -6.88 -2.41
N TYR A 129 -29.40 -8.06 -3.00
CA TYR A 129 -29.06 -8.36 -4.39
C TYR A 129 -30.17 -8.03 -5.39
N ASP A 130 -31.30 -7.56 -4.94
CA ASP A 130 -32.34 -7.08 -5.83
C ASP A 130 -31.86 -5.83 -6.60
N ALA A 131 -32.25 -5.72 -7.85
CA ALA A 131 -31.82 -4.63 -8.73
C ALA A 131 -32.11 -3.22 -8.15
N ALA A 132 -33.18 -3.09 -7.36
CA ALA A 132 -33.51 -1.84 -6.66
C ALA A 132 -32.52 -1.51 -5.52
N ASN A 133 -31.87 -2.53 -4.94
CA ASN A 133 -31.05 -2.42 -3.74
C ASN A 133 -29.53 -2.44 -4.03
N ILE A 134 -29.10 -2.48 -5.30
CA ILE A 134 -27.67 -2.48 -5.70
C ILE A 134 -26.90 -1.31 -5.08
N ARG A 135 -27.50 -0.13 -4.99
CA ARG A 135 -26.87 1.03 -4.35
C ARG A 135 -26.65 0.83 -2.85
N LEU A 136 -27.57 0.13 -2.20
CA LEU A 136 -27.47 -0.22 -0.78
C LEU A 136 -26.30 -1.18 -0.55
N LEU A 137 -26.19 -2.21 -1.39
CA LEU A 137 -25.08 -3.17 -1.37
C LEU A 137 -23.74 -2.47 -1.59
N HIS A 138 -23.67 -1.51 -2.53
CA HIS A 138 -22.48 -0.72 -2.75
C HIS A 138 -22.05 0.09 -1.50
N HIS A 139 -23.00 0.77 -0.87
CA HIS A 139 -22.72 1.54 0.36
C HIS A 139 -22.30 0.65 1.52
N LEU A 140 -22.91 -0.54 1.64
CA LEU A 140 -22.56 -1.53 2.65
C LEU A 140 -21.11 -2.01 2.47
N ASN A 141 -20.73 -2.39 1.25
CA ASN A 141 -19.37 -2.84 0.95
C ASN A 141 -18.32 -1.74 1.23
N ALA A 142 -18.63 -0.50 0.88
CA ALA A 142 -17.77 0.64 1.17
C ALA A 142 -17.62 0.85 2.70
N ALA A 143 -18.72 0.76 3.45
CA ALA A 143 -18.71 0.90 4.91
C ALA A 143 -17.97 -0.25 5.58
N LEU A 144 -18.18 -1.49 5.12
CA LEU A 144 -17.48 -2.66 5.63
C LEU A 144 -15.95 -2.53 5.44
N ARG A 145 -15.51 -2.16 4.24
CA ARG A 145 -14.09 -1.88 3.96
C ARG A 145 -13.53 -0.76 4.85
N ALA A 146 -14.28 0.33 5.01
CA ALA A 146 -13.87 1.46 5.85
C ALA A 146 -13.61 1.06 7.30
N HIS A 147 -14.43 0.16 7.86
CA HIS A 147 -14.28 -0.30 9.24
C HIS A 147 -13.26 -1.42 9.40
N ALA A 148 -13.25 -2.39 8.49
CA ALA A 148 -12.42 -3.58 8.60
C ALA A 148 -10.95 -3.32 8.28
N ILE A 149 -10.65 -2.48 7.29
CA ILE A 149 -9.33 -2.36 6.70
C ILE A 149 -8.70 -0.99 6.97
N TYR A 150 -9.47 0.08 6.83
CA TYR A 150 -8.92 1.44 6.89
C TYR A 150 -8.87 1.95 8.33
N LYS A 151 -7.68 2.06 8.90
CA LYS A 151 -7.43 2.48 10.28
C LYS A 151 -6.99 3.94 10.34
N ARG A 152 -7.52 4.65 11.31
CA ARG A 152 -7.09 6.03 11.60
C ARG A 152 -5.62 6.03 12.02
N ASP A 153 -4.89 7.08 11.62
CA ASP A 153 -3.46 7.30 11.84
C ASP A 153 -2.54 6.29 11.14
N VAL A 154 -3.09 5.44 10.27
CA VAL A 154 -2.38 4.51 9.38
C VAL A 154 -2.67 4.85 7.93
N GLU A 155 -3.90 4.59 7.43
CA GLU A 155 -4.30 4.89 6.06
C GLU A 155 -4.79 6.34 5.88
N TYR A 156 -5.23 7.00 6.95
CA TYR A 156 -5.70 8.38 6.92
C TYR A 156 -5.55 9.06 8.28
N VAL A 157 -5.55 10.39 8.26
CA VAL A 157 -5.64 11.23 9.45
C VAL A 157 -6.89 12.13 9.36
N VAL A 158 -7.43 12.52 10.52
CA VAL A 158 -8.51 13.51 10.58
C VAL A 158 -7.87 14.86 10.92
N LYS A 159 -7.91 15.79 9.98
CA LYS A 159 -7.36 17.15 10.14
C LYS A 159 -8.40 18.19 9.73
N ASP A 160 -8.60 19.19 10.56
CA ASP A 160 -9.55 20.32 10.31
C ASP A 160 -10.98 19.88 9.97
N GLY A 161 -11.42 18.72 10.50
CA GLY A 161 -12.74 18.14 10.20
C GLY A 161 -12.82 17.45 8.84
N GLU A 162 -11.69 17.14 8.21
CA GLU A 162 -11.61 16.44 6.93
C GLU A 162 -10.75 15.19 7.05
N ILE A 163 -11.06 14.20 6.19
CA ILE A 163 -10.23 13.00 6.04
C ILE A 163 -9.11 13.31 5.05
N VAL A 164 -7.87 13.14 5.50
CA VAL A 164 -6.67 13.30 4.66
C VAL A 164 -5.99 11.96 4.53
N ILE A 165 -5.84 11.48 3.29
CA ILE A 165 -5.22 10.19 2.97
C ILE A 165 -3.73 10.23 3.32
N VAL A 166 -3.22 9.13 3.87
CA VAL A 166 -1.80 8.86 4.05
C VAL A 166 -1.35 7.88 2.98
N ASP A 167 -0.32 8.23 2.24
CA ASP A 167 0.27 7.36 1.22
C ASP A 167 0.99 6.18 1.88
N GLU A 168 0.61 4.97 1.53
CA GLU A 168 1.12 3.73 2.13
C GLU A 168 2.64 3.56 1.97
N PHE A 169 3.19 4.00 0.82
CA PHE A 169 4.61 3.81 0.51
C PHE A 169 5.49 4.93 1.02
N THR A 170 4.99 6.16 1.02
CA THR A 170 5.78 7.32 1.44
C THR A 170 5.39 7.82 2.82
N GLY A 171 4.21 7.40 3.31
CA GLY A 171 3.63 7.86 4.54
C GLY A 171 3.27 9.36 4.54
N ARG A 172 3.26 10.02 3.38
CA ARG A 172 2.92 11.44 3.25
C ARG A 172 1.42 11.64 3.22
N THR A 173 0.97 12.69 3.86
CA THR A 173 -0.42 13.13 3.73
C THR A 173 -0.67 13.68 2.33
N MET A 174 -1.81 13.32 1.74
CA MET A 174 -2.22 13.73 0.40
C MET A 174 -3.49 14.57 0.47
N PRO A 175 -3.39 15.87 0.81
CA PRO A 175 -4.54 16.75 0.89
C PRO A 175 -5.22 16.88 -0.48
N GLY A 176 -6.55 16.94 -0.47
CA GLY A 176 -7.36 17.07 -1.67
C GLY A 176 -7.60 15.78 -2.46
N ARG A 177 -6.89 14.68 -2.15
CA ARG A 177 -7.20 13.36 -2.71
C ARG A 177 -8.34 12.69 -1.94
N ARG A 178 -9.13 11.91 -2.66
CA ARG A 178 -10.25 11.13 -2.11
C ARG A 178 -10.23 9.73 -2.71
N TRP A 179 -10.60 8.73 -1.92
CA TRP A 179 -10.87 7.39 -2.44
C TRP A 179 -12.17 7.41 -3.26
N SER A 180 -12.21 6.61 -4.31
CA SER A 180 -13.39 6.38 -5.16
C SER A 180 -14.37 5.37 -4.54
N ASP A 181 -15.44 5.12 -5.28
CA ASP A 181 -16.40 4.05 -5.01
C ASP A 181 -17.06 4.14 -3.62
N GLY A 182 -17.34 5.35 -3.17
CA GLY A 182 -18.03 5.59 -1.91
C GLY A 182 -17.18 5.35 -0.66
N LEU A 183 -15.94 4.85 -0.79
CA LEU A 183 -15.09 4.53 0.36
C LEU A 183 -14.74 5.77 1.19
N HIS A 184 -14.46 6.89 0.55
CA HIS A 184 -14.13 8.12 1.27
C HIS A 184 -15.30 8.62 2.11
N GLN A 185 -16.52 8.60 1.55
CA GLN A 185 -17.74 8.93 2.26
C GLN A 185 -18.03 7.97 3.42
N ALA A 186 -17.74 6.67 3.23
CA ALA A 186 -17.86 5.68 4.29
C ALA A 186 -16.90 5.97 5.46
N ILE A 187 -15.68 6.41 5.17
CA ILE A 187 -14.71 6.82 6.20
C ILE A 187 -15.12 8.14 6.85
N GLU A 188 -15.61 9.12 6.07
CA GLU A 188 -16.19 10.36 6.62
C GLU A 188 -17.34 10.06 7.60
N ALA A 189 -18.22 9.11 7.23
CA ALA A 189 -19.30 8.63 8.11
C ALA A 189 -18.77 7.93 9.36
N LYS A 190 -17.74 7.08 9.21
CA LYS A 190 -17.08 6.36 10.31
C LYS A 190 -16.50 7.32 11.35
N GLU A 191 -15.84 8.38 10.91
CA GLU A 191 -15.20 9.37 11.78
C GLU A 191 -16.15 10.49 12.23
N GLY A 192 -17.39 10.47 11.77
CA GLY A 192 -18.41 11.48 12.14
C GLY A 192 -18.11 12.88 11.60
N VAL A 193 -17.34 13.01 10.53
CA VAL A 193 -17.08 14.28 9.85
C VAL A 193 -18.12 14.52 8.76
N ALA A 194 -18.16 15.75 8.20
CA ALA A 194 -19.11 16.09 7.15
C ALA A 194 -18.87 15.26 5.89
N ILE A 195 -19.89 14.52 5.44
CA ILE A 195 -19.84 13.69 4.23
C ILE A 195 -19.96 14.61 3.01
N LYS A 196 -18.90 14.63 2.18
CA LYS A 196 -18.85 15.42 0.95
C LYS A 196 -19.32 14.60 -0.25
N GLN A 197 -19.77 15.29 -1.30
CA GLN A 197 -20.12 14.61 -2.56
C GLN A 197 -18.92 13.94 -3.19
N GLU A 198 -19.17 12.80 -3.85
CA GLU A 198 -18.17 12.10 -4.62
C GLU A 198 -17.79 12.86 -5.88
N ASN A 199 -16.51 12.93 -6.17
CA ASN A 199 -16.03 13.44 -7.44
C ASN A 199 -16.24 12.38 -8.51
N GLN A 200 -16.95 12.72 -9.58
CA GLN A 200 -17.10 11.80 -10.69
C GLN A 200 -15.76 11.70 -11.46
N THR A 201 -15.17 10.52 -11.48
CA THR A 201 -14.00 10.25 -12.30
C THR A 201 -14.41 10.24 -13.77
N VAL A 202 -13.93 11.20 -14.54
CA VAL A 202 -14.23 11.32 -15.97
C VAL A 202 -13.44 10.32 -16.79
N ALA A 203 -12.17 10.14 -16.45
CA ALA A 203 -11.27 9.17 -17.09
C ALA A 203 -10.09 8.85 -16.19
N SER A 204 -9.47 7.70 -16.39
CA SER A 204 -8.20 7.29 -15.78
C SER A 204 -7.17 6.99 -16.87
N ILE A 205 -5.91 7.21 -16.55
CA ILE A 205 -4.78 6.92 -17.44
C ILE A 205 -3.60 6.44 -16.59
N THR A 206 -2.83 5.50 -17.09
CA THR A 206 -1.59 5.09 -16.42
C THR A 206 -0.55 6.20 -16.48
N PHE A 207 0.35 6.27 -15.49
CA PHE A 207 1.47 7.22 -15.54
C PHE A 207 2.30 7.05 -16.83
N GLN A 208 2.50 5.81 -17.26
CA GLN A 208 3.26 5.51 -18.47
C GLN A 208 2.62 6.13 -19.70
N ASN A 209 1.32 5.94 -19.91
CA ASN A 209 0.62 6.54 -21.04
C ASN A 209 0.50 8.05 -20.92
N TYR A 210 0.37 8.58 -19.71
CA TYR A 210 0.37 10.03 -19.50
C TYR A 210 1.69 10.67 -19.95
N PHE A 211 2.84 10.12 -19.55
CA PHE A 211 4.13 10.66 -19.96
C PHE A 211 4.47 10.41 -21.44
N ARG A 212 3.88 9.39 -22.07
CA ARG A 212 3.98 9.17 -23.53
C ARG A 212 3.23 10.22 -24.37
N LEU A 213 2.40 11.06 -23.75
CA LEU A 213 1.74 12.18 -24.46
C LEU A 213 2.71 13.30 -24.81
N TYR A 214 3.89 13.35 -24.20
CA TYR A 214 4.86 14.39 -24.47
C TYR A 214 5.78 13.99 -25.63
N ASP A 215 5.89 14.84 -26.64
CA ASP A 215 6.81 14.65 -27.77
C ASP A 215 8.27 14.66 -27.33
N LYS A 216 8.56 15.42 -26.27
CA LYS A 216 9.90 15.57 -25.72
C LYS A 216 9.86 15.29 -24.22
N LEU A 217 10.43 14.17 -23.84
CA LEU A 217 10.49 13.71 -22.46
C LEU A 217 11.95 13.55 -22.04
N SER A 218 12.30 14.09 -20.87
CA SER A 218 13.61 13.89 -20.26
C SER A 218 13.51 14.01 -18.74
N GLY A 219 14.51 13.50 -18.03
CA GLY A 219 14.57 13.58 -16.58
C GLY A 219 15.99 13.46 -16.05
N MET A 220 16.18 13.79 -14.79
CA MET A 220 17.47 13.67 -14.09
C MET A 220 17.26 12.99 -12.74
N THR A 221 18.11 12.01 -12.46
CA THR A 221 18.17 11.35 -11.15
C THR A 221 19.54 10.71 -10.95
N GLY A 222 19.98 10.57 -9.71
CA GLY A 222 21.22 9.86 -9.38
C GLY A 222 21.12 8.33 -9.41
N THR A 223 19.96 7.76 -9.76
CA THR A 223 19.70 6.31 -9.63
C THR A 223 18.97 5.68 -10.83
N ALA A 224 19.02 6.31 -12.01
CA ALA A 224 18.33 5.80 -13.19
C ALA A 224 18.99 4.55 -13.80
N ASP A 225 20.28 4.34 -13.56
CA ASP A 225 21.07 3.27 -14.20
C ASP A 225 20.48 1.87 -13.91
N THR A 226 19.97 1.65 -12.71
CA THR A 226 19.32 0.36 -12.33
C THR A 226 18.06 0.06 -13.13
N GLU A 227 17.38 1.10 -13.64
CA GLU A 227 16.10 1.02 -14.35
C GLU A 227 16.24 1.39 -15.84
N ALA A 228 17.49 1.46 -16.37
CA ALA A 228 17.77 1.89 -17.75
C ALA A 228 17.00 1.05 -18.78
N PHE A 229 16.86 -0.26 -18.55
CA PHE A 229 16.11 -1.16 -19.42
C PHE A 229 14.62 -0.79 -19.47
N GLU A 230 14.00 -0.50 -18.32
CA GLU A 230 12.60 -0.08 -18.25
C GLU A 230 12.36 1.25 -18.95
N PHE A 231 13.25 2.25 -18.77
CA PHE A 231 13.17 3.53 -19.46
C PHE A 231 13.21 3.36 -20.98
N GLN A 232 14.09 2.49 -21.46
CA GLN A 232 14.19 2.22 -22.90
C GLN A 232 12.95 1.49 -23.44
N GLN A 233 12.44 0.48 -22.73
CA GLN A 233 11.31 -0.33 -23.18
C GLN A 233 9.99 0.43 -23.18
N ILE A 234 9.76 1.25 -22.15
CA ILE A 234 8.47 1.94 -21.96
C ILE A 234 8.43 3.27 -22.68
N TYR A 235 9.50 4.06 -22.58
CA TYR A 235 9.53 5.46 -23.05
C TYR A 235 10.49 5.70 -24.22
N GLY A 236 11.27 4.71 -24.63
CA GLY A 236 12.33 4.90 -25.64
C GLY A 236 13.48 5.82 -25.18
N LEU A 237 13.60 6.03 -23.85
CA LEU A 237 14.60 6.91 -23.29
C LEU A 237 15.90 6.17 -23.03
N GLU A 238 17.01 6.78 -23.46
CA GLU A 238 18.36 6.32 -23.13
C GLU A 238 18.82 6.95 -21.81
N VAL A 239 19.42 6.12 -20.93
CA VAL A 239 20.01 6.58 -19.68
C VAL A 239 21.50 6.86 -19.90
N VAL A 240 21.89 8.13 -19.74
CA VAL A 240 23.28 8.57 -19.85
C VAL A 240 23.84 8.84 -18.46
N VAL A 241 24.85 8.09 -18.07
CA VAL A 241 25.55 8.28 -16.80
C VAL A 241 26.57 9.39 -16.92
N ILE A 242 26.31 10.53 -16.28
CA ILE A 242 27.21 11.67 -16.24
C ILE A 242 28.15 11.51 -15.04
N PRO A 243 29.48 11.51 -15.23
CA PRO A 243 30.43 11.43 -14.13
C PRO A 243 30.25 12.58 -13.14
N THR A 244 30.47 12.31 -11.86
CA THR A 244 30.40 13.32 -10.80
C THR A 244 31.58 14.32 -10.94
N HIS A 245 31.34 15.60 -10.61
CA HIS A 245 32.38 16.64 -10.65
C HIS A 245 33.56 16.34 -9.71
N LYS A 246 33.25 15.86 -8.48
CA LYS A 246 34.26 15.35 -7.54
C LYS A 246 34.10 13.85 -7.39
N THR A 247 35.21 13.15 -7.21
CA THR A 247 35.21 11.71 -6.97
C THR A 247 34.47 11.40 -5.69
N MET A 248 33.56 10.43 -5.75
CA MET A 248 32.87 9.90 -4.56
C MET A 248 33.88 9.11 -3.71
N ILE A 249 34.02 9.50 -2.45
CA ILE A 249 34.95 8.89 -1.48
C ILE A 249 34.20 8.19 -0.33
N ARG A 250 32.86 8.06 -0.42
CA ARG A 250 32.05 7.36 0.56
C ARG A 250 32.50 5.89 0.65
N ASP A 251 32.63 5.39 1.88
CA ASP A 251 32.91 3.99 2.16
C ASP A 251 31.60 3.21 2.31
N ASP A 252 31.31 2.33 1.35
CA ASP A 252 30.12 1.47 1.37
C ASP A 252 30.51 0.08 1.92
N GLY A 253 30.25 -0.14 3.23
CA GLY A 253 30.52 -1.39 3.92
C GLY A 253 29.70 -2.56 3.37
N ALA A 254 30.21 -3.78 3.56
CA ALA A 254 29.46 -5.00 3.23
C ALA A 254 28.23 -5.14 4.16
N ASP A 255 27.21 -5.85 3.67
CA ASP A 255 26.02 -6.13 4.46
C ASP A 255 26.37 -7.06 5.63
N LEU A 256 25.80 -6.78 6.80
CA LEU A 256 25.86 -7.64 7.98
C LEU A 256 24.54 -8.38 8.11
N VAL A 257 24.57 -9.71 8.12
CA VAL A 257 23.37 -10.55 8.18
C VAL A 257 23.32 -11.29 9.51
N TYR A 258 22.23 -11.13 10.23
CA TYR A 258 21.97 -11.73 11.54
C TYR A 258 20.89 -12.82 11.43
N LEU A 259 20.82 -13.70 12.42
CA LEU A 259 19.80 -14.75 12.46
C LEU A 259 18.43 -14.18 12.85
N THR A 260 18.41 -13.20 13.78
CA THR A 260 17.19 -12.63 14.33
C THR A 260 17.14 -11.11 14.14
N GLN A 261 15.94 -10.56 14.17
CA GLN A 261 15.72 -9.11 14.14
C GLN A 261 16.26 -8.45 15.42
N LYS A 262 16.20 -9.15 16.55
CA LYS A 262 16.75 -8.67 17.81
C LYS A 262 18.24 -8.43 17.74
N ASP A 263 19.01 -9.43 17.27
CA ASP A 263 20.47 -9.31 17.12
C ASP A 263 20.84 -8.18 16.15
N LYS A 264 20.08 -8.04 15.06
CA LYS A 264 20.23 -6.94 14.12
C LYS A 264 20.06 -5.57 14.80
N PHE A 265 19.03 -5.38 15.63
CA PHE A 265 18.82 -4.13 16.32
C PHE A 265 19.90 -3.83 17.38
N GLU A 266 20.39 -4.86 18.09
CA GLU A 266 21.49 -4.68 19.03
C GLU A 266 22.75 -4.18 18.32
N ALA A 267 23.08 -4.77 17.17
CA ALA A 267 24.22 -4.33 16.36
C ALA A 267 24.05 -2.92 15.78
N ILE A 268 22.85 -2.54 15.33
CA ILE A 268 22.55 -1.17 14.90
C ILE A 268 22.75 -0.17 16.04
N VAL A 269 22.33 -0.51 17.24
CA VAL A 269 22.52 0.35 18.42
C VAL A 269 23.99 0.52 18.77
N GLU A 270 24.79 -0.53 18.68
CA GLU A 270 26.25 -0.49 18.90
C GLU A 270 26.95 0.44 17.89
N ASP A 271 26.60 0.33 16.60
CA ASP A 271 27.13 1.20 15.54
C ASP A 271 26.73 2.67 15.74
N ILE A 272 25.47 2.93 16.14
CA ILE A 272 25.00 4.27 16.49
C ILE A 272 25.81 4.86 17.66
N LEU A 273 26.07 4.09 18.70
CA LEU A 273 26.85 4.54 19.86
C LEU A 273 28.30 4.86 19.47
N ASP A 274 28.95 3.99 18.70
CA ASP A 274 30.30 4.23 18.19
C ASP A 274 30.38 5.51 17.34
N CYS A 275 29.39 5.74 16.48
CA CYS A 275 29.30 6.98 15.70
C CYS A 275 29.09 8.22 16.60
N GLN A 276 28.23 8.12 17.61
CA GLN A 276 28.01 9.24 18.55
C GLN A 276 29.27 9.58 19.36
N GLU A 277 30.03 8.58 19.81
CA GLU A 277 31.30 8.78 20.53
C GLU A 277 32.33 9.53 19.67
N ARG A 278 32.34 9.27 18.37
CA ARG A 278 33.19 9.98 17.39
C ARG A 278 32.64 11.34 16.94
N GLY A 279 31.42 11.69 17.37
CA GLY A 279 30.73 12.90 16.90
C GLY A 279 30.21 12.79 15.46
N GLN A 280 30.14 11.59 14.89
CA GLN A 280 29.66 11.34 13.53
C GLN A 280 28.13 11.32 13.50
N PRO A 281 27.45 12.10 12.63
CA PRO A 281 26.01 12.05 12.48
C PRO A 281 25.56 10.76 11.78
N VAL A 282 24.41 10.21 12.20
CA VAL A 282 23.87 8.96 11.69
C VAL A 282 22.46 9.18 11.13
N LEU A 283 22.23 8.68 9.93
CA LEU A 283 20.89 8.55 9.35
C LEU A 283 20.52 7.07 9.20
N VAL A 284 19.51 6.65 9.95
CA VAL A 284 18.99 5.28 9.88
C VAL A 284 17.79 5.24 8.95
N GLY A 285 17.90 4.50 7.84
CA GLY A 285 16.81 4.26 6.90
C GLY A 285 16.01 3.01 7.28
N THR A 286 14.69 3.15 7.43
CA THR A 286 13.78 2.06 7.71
C THR A 286 12.80 1.86 6.56
N THR A 287 12.31 0.64 6.37
CA THR A 287 11.39 0.28 5.29
C THR A 287 9.93 0.63 5.60
N SER A 288 9.54 0.67 6.89
CA SER A 288 8.19 0.97 7.32
C SER A 288 8.15 1.92 8.52
N ILE A 289 6.96 2.46 8.81
CA ILE A 289 6.70 3.31 9.97
C ILE A 289 6.85 2.49 11.26
N GLU A 290 6.32 1.26 11.27
CA GLU A 290 6.39 0.35 12.42
C GLU A 290 7.84 0.07 12.80
N MET A 291 8.69 -0.25 11.82
CA MET A 291 10.11 -0.47 12.03
C MET A 291 10.80 0.77 12.61
N SER A 292 10.41 1.97 12.13
CA SER A 292 10.95 3.23 12.65
C SER A 292 10.55 3.48 14.10
N GLU A 293 9.34 3.14 14.49
CA GLU A 293 8.83 3.27 15.85
C GLU A 293 9.41 2.23 16.80
N GLU A 294 9.60 0.98 16.32
CA GLU A 294 10.24 -0.08 17.07
C GLU A 294 11.69 0.26 17.40
N LEU A 295 12.48 0.65 16.39
CA LEU A 295 13.85 1.10 16.60
C LEU A 295 13.90 2.32 17.51
N SER A 296 13.00 3.29 17.34
CA SER A 296 12.90 4.45 18.22
C SER A 296 12.61 4.06 19.68
N ARG A 297 11.81 3.03 19.92
CA ARG A 297 11.57 2.48 21.27
C ARG A 297 12.85 1.91 21.85
N VAL A 298 13.57 1.09 21.10
CA VAL A 298 14.84 0.50 21.53
C VAL A 298 15.88 1.58 21.89
N LEU A 299 16.01 2.64 21.07
CA LEU A 299 16.91 3.74 21.34
C LEU A 299 16.50 4.56 22.57
N ARG A 300 15.19 4.79 22.79
CA ARG A 300 14.68 5.45 24.00
C ARG A 300 14.97 4.67 25.26
N ASP A 301 14.77 3.36 25.23
CA ASP A 301 15.05 2.48 26.38
C ASP A 301 16.55 2.50 26.76
N ARG A 302 17.42 2.68 25.76
CA ARG A 302 18.86 2.87 25.92
C ARG A 302 19.29 4.32 26.20
N LYS A 303 18.32 5.26 26.30
CA LYS A 303 18.54 6.70 26.51
C LYS A 303 19.39 7.38 25.44
N ILE A 304 19.33 6.90 24.22
CA ILE A 304 20.03 7.48 23.07
C ILE A 304 19.12 8.56 22.45
N GLY A 305 19.64 9.81 22.43
CA GLY A 305 18.93 10.95 21.84
C GLY A 305 18.84 10.81 20.33
N HIS A 306 17.62 10.83 19.77
CA HIS A 306 17.38 10.70 18.35
C HIS A 306 16.12 11.47 17.92
N GLU A 307 16.01 11.76 16.64
CA GLU A 307 14.83 12.31 15.98
C GLU A 307 14.24 11.27 15.04
N VAL A 308 12.90 11.26 14.93
CA VAL A 308 12.21 10.35 14.00
C VAL A 308 11.55 11.16 12.90
N LEU A 309 11.82 10.80 11.67
CA LEU A 309 11.30 11.42 10.47
C LEU A 309 10.41 10.42 9.74
N ASN A 310 9.14 10.43 10.05
CA ASN A 310 8.12 9.63 9.39
C ASN A 310 6.90 10.49 9.05
N ALA A 311 5.89 9.91 8.40
CA ALA A 311 4.68 10.60 7.99
C ALA A 311 3.92 11.33 9.10
N LYS A 312 3.98 10.81 10.32
CA LYS A 312 3.32 11.41 11.50
C LYS A 312 3.93 12.76 11.89
N GLN A 313 5.14 13.07 11.40
CA GLN A 313 5.90 14.27 11.77
C GLN A 313 6.22 15.20 10.59
N HIS A 314 5.41 15.16 9.55
CA HIS A 314 5.64 15.92 8.31
C HIS A 314 5.84 17.43 8.54
N GLU A 315 5.12 18.04 9.49
CA GLU A 315 5.26 19.47 9.81
C GLU A 315 6.65 19.83 10.37
N ARG A 316 7.34 18.89 10.99
CA ARG A 316 8.69 19.05 11.55
C ARG A 316 9.81 18.57 10.63
N GLU A 317 9.47 18.00 9.47
CA GLU A 317 10.43 17.40 8.54
C GLU A 317 11.59 18.34 8.21
N ALA A 318 11.28 19.57 7.82
CA ALA A 318 12.28 20.57 7.47
C ALA A 318 13.26 20.86 8.64
N ILE A 319 12.76 20.97 9.86
CA ILE A 319 13.57 21.25 11.05
C ILE A 319 14.46 20.05 11.39
N ILE A 320 13.93 18.83 11.29
CA ILE A 320 14.69 17.61 11.58
C ILE A 320 15.83 17.45 10.56
N VAL A 321 15.54 17.63 9.27
CA VAL A 321 16.56 17.50 8.21
C VAL A 321 17.65 18.59 8.33
N GLN A 322 17.29 19.83 8.67
CA GLN A 322 18.23 20.92 8.90
C GLN A 322 19.26 20.59 10.01
N ASN A 323 18.86 19.79 10.99
CA ASN A 323 19.70 19.40 12.13
C ASN A 323 20.37 18.04 11.97
N ALA A 324 19.94 17.20 11.01
CA ALA A 324 20.40 15.82 10.89
C ALA A 324 21.91 15.66 10.66
N GLY A 325 22.55 16.67 10.05
CA GLY A 325 24.00 16.69 9.80
C GLY A 325 24.84 17.25 10.96
N ARG A 326 24.26 17.62 12.11
CA ARG A 326 25.01 18.13 13.26
C ARG A 326 25.80 17.01 13.95
N PRO A 327 26.94 17.33 14.61
CA PRO A 327 27.77 16.33 15.28
C PRO A 327 26.99 15.40 16.22
N GLY A 328 27.18 14.09 16.07
CA GLY A 328 26.58 13.05 16.93
C GLY A 328 25.06 12.95 16.88
N LYS A 329 24.39 13.63 15.93
CA LYS A 329 22.94 13.52 15.77
C LYS A 329 22.56 12.17 15.15
N VAL A 330 21.46 11.60 15.67
CA VAL A 330 20.86 10.37 15.16
C VAL A 330 19.47 10.70 14.63
N THR A 331 19.23 10.35 13.37
CA THR A 331 17.93 10.56 12.72
C THR A 331 17.45 9.23 12.14
N ILE A 332 16.27 8.78 12.56
CA ILE A 332 15.59 7.63 11.94
C ILE A 332 14.65 8.18 10.89
N ALA A 333 14.77 7.72 9.64
CA ALA A 333 13.91 8.16 8.55
C ALA A 333 13.27 6.97 7.85
N THR A 334 11.96 7.02 7.63
CA THR A 334 11.32 6.10 6.68
C THR A 334 11.72 6.44 5.25
N ASN A 335 11.67 5.45 4.39
CA ASN A 335 12.29 5.39 3.07
C ASN A 335 12.24 6.67 2.22
N MET A 336 11.19 7.45 2.23
CA MET A 336 11.06 8.63 1.37
C MET A 336 11.08 9.97 2.13
N ALA A 337 11.15 9.93 3.45
CA ALA A 337 11.17 11.13 4.27
C ALA A 337 12.45 11.97 3.99
N GLY A 338 12.30 13.27 3.85
CA GLY A 338 13.39 14.18 3.51
C GLY A 338 13.90 14.09 2.06
N ARG A 339 13.17 13.44 1.13
CA ARG A 339 13.55 13.41 -0.29
C ARG A 339 13.51 14.81 -0.89
N GLY A 340 14.54 15.15 -1.67
CA GLY A 340 14.67 16.47 -2.29
C GLY A 340 15.32 17.52 -1.37
N THR A 341 15.59 17.18 -0.10
CA THR A 341 16.30 18.05 0.84
C THR A 341 17.71 17.52 1.08
N ASP A 342 18.70 18.40 1.08
CA ASP A 342 20.08 18.04 1.37
C ASP A 342 20.35 18.03 2.88
N ILE A 343 21.15 17.07 3.35
CA ILE A 343 21.65 17.01 4.72
C ILE A 343 23.02 17.68 4.75
N VAL A 344 23.05 18.91 5.22
CA VAL A 344 24.28 19.70 5.29
C VAL A 344 25.11 19.25 6.50
N LEU A 345 26.36 18.85 6.27
CA LEU A 345 27.29 18.47 7.35
C LEU A 345 27.55 19.66 8.25
N GLY A 346 27.41 19.48 9.57
CA GLY A 346 27.44 20.54 10.57
C GLY A 346 26.09 21.22 10.84
N GLY A 347 25.03 20.86 10.08
CA GLY A 347 23.70 21.46 10.12
C GLY A 347 23.54 22.63 9.15
N SER A 348 22.32 23.15 8.99
CA SER A 348 22.01 24.25 8.07
C SER A 348 22.44 25.59 8.64
N LEU A 349 23.40 26.27 7.97
CA LEU A 349 23.80 27.64 8.33
C LEU A 349 22.65 28.64 8.17
N ASP A 350 21.85 28.51 7.10
CA ASP A 350 20.72 29.40 6.85
C ASP A 350 19.66 29.31 7.98
N ALA A 351 19.45 28.10 8.50
CA ALA A 351 18.56 27.91 9.65
C ALA A 351 19.14 28.54 10.93
N ASP A 352 20.44 28.43 11.16
CA ASP A 352 21.09 29.05 12.31
C ASP A 352 21.01 30.57 12.25
N LEU A 353 21.23 31.16 11.07
CA LEU A 353 21.07 32.61 10.83
C LEU A 353 19.62 33.07 11.03
N ALA A 354 18.67 32.32 10.51
CA ALA A 354 17.24 32.64 10.67
C ALA A 354 16.79 32.59 12.14
N ASN A 355 17.28 31.61 12.90
CA ASN A 355 16.98 31.46 14.32
C ASN A 355 17.63 32.55 15.19
N ALA A 356 18.75 33.12 14.75
CA ALA A 356 19.43 34.21 15.47
C ALA A 356 18.69 35.57 15.34
N GLY A 357 17.81 35.70 14.34
CA GLY A 357 16.96 36.88 14.14
C GLY A 357 17.59 37.99 13.30
N GLU A 358 16.76 38.95 12.88
CA GLU A 358 17.20 40.11 12.09
C GLU A 358 18.10 41.02 12.91
N GLY A 359 19.38 41.18 12.47
CA GLY A 359 20.38 42.01 13.12
C GLY A 359 21.43 41.27 13.95
N ALA A 360 21.38 39.92 13.98
CA ALA A 360 22.45 39.13 14.59
C ALA A 360 23.74 39.24 13.76
N ASP A 361 24.88 39.27 14.48
CA ASP A 361 26.19 39.24 13.82
C ASP A 361 26.43 37.88 13.17
N ARG A 362 26.66 37.90 11.86
CA ARG A 362 26.86 36.70 11.04
C ARG A 362 28.20 36.01 11.28
N GLU A 363 29.26 36.81 11.55
CA GLU A 363 30.62 36.27 11.63
C GLU A 363 30.80 35.19 12.72
N PRO A 364 30.31 35.37 13.97
CA PRO A 364 30.43 34.32 14.99
C PRO A 364 29.60 33.05 14.64
N ILE A 365 28.41 33.20 14.03
CA ILE A 365 27.56 32.08 13.65
C ILE A 365 28.21 31.26 12.54
N GLU A 366 28.77 31.95 11.55
CA GLU A 366 29.51 31.31 10.45
C GLU A 366 30.80 30.62 10.96
N ALA A 367 31.50 31.22 11.92
CA ALA A 367 32.70 30.62 12.50
C ALA A 367 32.36 29.34 13.28
N GLU A 368 31.31 29.38 14.12
CA GLU A 368 30.83 28.21 14.85
C GLU A 368 30.32 27.10 13.91
N TRP A 369 29.61 27.49 12.86
CA TRP A 369 29.17 26.53 11.85
C TRP A 369 30.36 25.86 11.14
N LYS A 370 31.41 26.62 10.77
CA LYS A 370 32.61 26.07 10.14
C LYS A 370 33.34 25.07 11.05
N GLU A 371 33.41 25.36 12.34
CA GLU A 371 34.00 24.42 13.31
C GLU A 371 33.19 23.12 13.41
N ARG A 372 31.86 23.21 13.49
CA ARG A 372 30.97 22.03 13.50
C ARG A 372 31.06 21.25 12.19
N HIS A 373 31.07 21.92 11.05
CA HIS A 373 31.21 21.31 9.73
C HIS A 373 32.53 20.54 9.60
N GLN A 374 33.64 21.15 10.01
CA GLN A 374 34.96 20.51 9.97
C GLN A 374 35.01 19.31 10.92
N ALA A 375 34.46 19.43 12.11
CA ALA A 375 34.41 18.33 13.07
C ALA A 375 33.63 17.10 12.51
N VAL A 376 32.54 17.31 11.78
CA VAL A 376 31.80 16.23 11.13
C VAL A 376 32.58 15.63 9.98
N ILE A 377 33.31 16.43 9.18
CA ILE A 377 34.20 15.93 8.13
C ILE A 377 35.29 15.05 8.73
N ASP A 378 35.95 15.50 9.80
CA ASP A 378 37.01 14.78 10.48
C ASP A 378 36.51 13.48 11.15
N ALA A 379 35.24 13.46 11.59
CA ALA A 379 34.57 12.27 12.10
C ALA A 379 34.17 11.25 11.02
N GLY A 380 34.36 11.57 9.72
CA GLY A 380 34.07 10.69 8.59
C GLY A 380 32.76 11.02 7.84
N GLY A 381 32.17 12.22 8.08
CA GLY A 381 30.96 12.66 7.40
C GLY A 381 29.68 11.95 7.90
N LEU A 382 28.63 11.94 7.08
CA LEU A 382 27.35 11.29 7.43
C LEU A 382 27.46 9.78 7.29
N HIS A 383 27.09 9.05 8.36
CA HIS A 383 26.94 7.59 8.33
C HIS A 383 25.49 7.18 8.01
N ILE A 384 25.33 6.26 7.07
CA ILE A 384 24.01 5.71 6.68
C ILE A 384 23.88 4.28 7.18
N ILE A 385 22.85 4.01 7.96
CA ILE A 385 22.46 2.67 8.37
C ILE A 385 21.17 2.30 7.63
N GLY A 386 21.18 1.22 6.84
CA GLY A 386 19.98 0.60 6.31
C GLY A 386 19.54 -0.55 7.20
N THR A 387 18.31 -0.54 7.68
CA THR A 387 17.80 -1.61 8.57
C THR A 387 17.36 -2.86 7.79
N GLU A 388 17.15 -2.72 6.48
CA GLU A 388 16.77 -3.79 5.55
C GLU A 388 17.18 -3.39 4.12
N ARG A 389 17.25 -4.38 3.23
CA ARG A 389 17.31 -4.13 1.79
C ARG A 389 15.88 -3.95 1.26
N HIS A 390 15.71 -2.94 0.42
CA HIS A 390 14.45 -2.71 -0.27
C HIS A 390 14.27 -3.70 -1.43
N GLU A 391 13.05 -3.81 -1.93
CA GLU A 391 12.75 -4.62 -3.12
C GLU A 391 13.45 -4.11 -4.40
N SER A 392 13.79 -2.83 -4.44
CA SER A 392 14.52 -2.21 -5.55
C SER A 392 15.87 -1.66 -5.09
N ARG A 393 16.93 -2.04 -5.81
CA ARG A 393 18.30 -1.50 -5.61
C ARG A 393 18.36 0.02 -5.77
N ARG A 394 17.48 0.59 -6.59
CA ARG A 394 17.34 2.03 -6.77
C ARG A 394 17.07 2.74 -5.45
N ILE A 395 16.23 2.17 -4.60
CA ILE A 395 15.87 2.76 -3.31
C ILE A 395 17.06 2.67 -2.34
N ASP A 396 17.76 1.54 -2.30
CA ASP A 396 19.00 1.39 -1.52
C ASP A 396 20.04 2.43 -1.93
N ASN A 397 20.21 2.64 -3.24
CA ASN A 397 21.12 3.65 -3.77
C ASN A 397 20.69 5.09 -3.43
N GLN A 398 19.39 5.37 -3.38
CA GLN A 398 18.87 6.68 -2.94
C GLN A 398 19.14 6.92 -1.44
N LEU A 399 19.05 5.88 -0.60
CA LEU A 399 19.39 5.98 0.82
C LEU A 399 20.90 6.24 0.98
N ARG A 400 21.76 5.41 0.37
CA ARG A 400 23.22 5.61 0.37
C ARG A 400 23.63 6.99 -0.17
N GLY A 401 22.96 7.44 -1.24
CA GLY A 401 23.23 8.71 -1.90
C GLY A 401 22.90 9.96 -1.07
N ARG A 402 22.40 9.81 0.15
CA ARG A 402 22.29 10.92 1.09
C ARG A 402 23.61 11.30 1.75
N SER A 403 24.60 10.40 1.73
CA SER A 403 25.94 10.59 2.22
C SER A 403 26.96 10.62 1.09
N GLY A 404 28.13 11.21 1.32
CA GLY A 404 29.23 11.27 0.34
C GLY A 404 28.94 12.17 -0.84
N ARG A 405 28.19 13.25 -0.66
CA ARG A 405 27.83 14.22 -1.70
C ARG A 405 28.96 15.22 -1.93
N GLN A 406 29.10 15.68 -3.18
CA GLN A 406 30.08 16.73 -3.58
C GLN A 406 31.50 16.44 -3.16
N GLY A 407 31.88 15.16 -3.02
CA GLY A 407 33.23 14.74 -2.61
C GLY A 407 33.46 14.79 -1.09
N ASP A 408 32.42 14.98 -0.30
CA ASP A 408 32.52 14.88 1.15
C ASP A 408 32.73 13.41 1.58
N PRO A 409 33.38 13.17 2.72
CA PRO A 409 33.45 11.84 3.32
C PRO A 409 32.06 11.36 3.73
N GLY A 410 31.94 10.06 3.89
CA GLY A 410 30.73 9.43 4.36
C GLY A 410 30.87 7.92 4.39
N SER A 411 29.94 7.24 4.99
CA SER A 411 29.91 5.78 5.04
C SER A 411 28.49 5.25 4.98
N SER A 412 28.35 3.98 4.57
CA SER A 412 27.05 3.30 4.60
C SER A 412 27.21 1.84 4.96
N ARG A 413 26.24 1.28 5.68
CA ARG A 413 26.14 -0.14 5.96
C ARG A 413 24.69 -0.60 6.07
N PHE A 414 24.39 -1.81 5.57
CA PHE A 414 23.10 -2.45 5.74
C PHE A 414 23.18 -3.57 6.76
N TYR A 415 22.20 -3.59 7.66
CA TYR A 415 21.99 -4.58 8.69
C TYR A 415 20.74 -5.38 8.35
N LEU A 416 20.90 -6.67 8.16
CA LEU A 416 19.86 -7.56 7.66
C LEU A 416 19.61 -8.68 8.67
N SER A 417 18.41 -9.22 8.69
CA SER A 417 18.09 -10.46 9.41
C SER A 417 17.48 -11.49 8.49
N MET A 418 17.56 -12.77 8.88
CA MET A 418 16.87 -13.83 8.15
C MET A 418 15.34 -13.69 8.23
N GLU A 419 14.84 -12.84 9.13
CA GLU A 419 13.43 -12.56 9.33
C GLU A 419 12.91 -11.41 8.46
N ASP A 420 13.78 -10.67 7.76
CA ASP A 420 13.41 -9.56 6.90
C ASP A 420 12.57 -10.03 5.70
N THR A 421 11.64 -9.19 5.25
CA THR A 421 10.68 -9.53 4.20
C THR A 421 11.34 -10.03 2.91
N LEU A 422 12.40 -9.37 2.45
CA LEU A 422 13.13 -9.77 1.26
C LEU A 422 13.75 -11.17 1.41
N MET A 423 14.23 -11.51 2.61
CA MET A 423 14.83 -12.81 2.89
C MET A 423 13.78 -13.94 2.90
N ARG A 424 12.54 -13.64 3.34
CA ARG A 424 11.41 -14.59 3.31
C ARG A 424 10.93 -14.91 1.90
N ILE A 425 10.98 -13.96 0.97
CA ILE A 425 10.56 -14.17 -0.42
C ILE A 425 11.43 -15.22 -1.14
N PHE A 426 12.72 -15.35 -0.78
CA PHE A 426 13.70 -16.16 -1.52
C PHE A 426 14.14 -17.45 -0.84
N GLY A 427 13.63 -17.77 0.33
CA GLY A 427 13.99 -18.98 1.03
C GLY A 427 13.07 -19.29 2.19
N ASP A 428 13.18 -20.51 2.70
CA ASP A 428 12.62 -20.89 3.99
C ASP A 428 13.57 -20.37 5.08
N PRO A 429 13.17 -19.34 5.86
CA PRO A 429 14.03 -18.75 6.89
C PRO A 429 14.45 -19.75 7.94
N GLU A 430 13.54 -20.65 8.35
CA GLU A 430 13.79 -21.63 9.39
C GLU A 430 14.80 -22.69 8.93
N ARG A 431 14.68 -23.15 7.69
CA ARG A 431 15.65 -24.07 7.10
C ARG A 431 17.03 -23.44 6.97
N THR A 432 17.09 -22.17 6.58
CA THR A 432 18.35 -21.43 6.44
C THR A 432 18.97 -21.14 7.81
N LYS A 433 18.18 -20.71 8.81
CA LYS A 433 18.65 -20.59 10.21
C LYS A 433 19.22 -21.89 10.74
N SER A 434 18.51 -23.01 10.53
CA SER A 434 18.95 -24.34 10.96
C SER A 434 20.30 -24.77 10.30
N LEU A 435 20.47 -24.48 9.01
CA LEU A 435 21.71 -24.76 8.29
C LEU A 435 22.87 -23.90 8.81
N LEU A 436 22.64 -22.61 9.05
CA LEU A 436 23.66 -21.69 9.57
C LEU A 436 24.06 -22.04 11.03
N ALA A 437 23.08 -22.35 11.86
CA ALA A 437 23.34 -22.83 13.22
C ALA A 437 24.17 -24.14 13.24
N ARG A 438 23.87 -25.10 12.34
CA ARG A 438 24.67 -26.31 12.15
C ARG A 438 26.09 -26.04 11.62
N ALA A 439 26.26 -24.95 10.86
CA ALA A 439 27.56 -24.49 10.40
C ALA A 439 28.41 -23.81 11.51
N GLY A 440 27.85 -23.68 12.72
CA GLY A 440 28.55 -23.16 13.90
C GLY A 440 28.32 -21.68 14.18
N MET A 441 27.35 -21.03 13.50
CA MET A 441 26.96 -19.64 13.76
C MET A 441 26.24 -19.54 15.10
N ARG A 442 26.65 -18.58 15.93
CA ARG A 442 26.05 -18.33 17.24
C ARG A 442 25.07 -17.14 17.16
N GLU A 443 24.14 -17.10 18.09
CA GLU A 443 23.29 -15.92 18.28
C GLU A 443 24.17 -14.67 18.54
N GLY A 444 23.83 -13.56 17.94
CA GLY A 444 24.59 -12.31 18.01
C GLY A 444 25.78 -12.19 17.05
N GLU A 445 26.15 -13.26 16.34
CA GLU A 445 27.23 -13.20 15.34
C GLU A 445 26.68 -12.76 13.98
N ALA A 446 27.35 -11.77 13.36
CA ALA A 446 27.06 -11.34 12.01
C ALA A 446 27.77 -12.20 10.95
N ILE A 447 27.08 -12.48 9.86
CA ILE A 447 27.73 -12.96 8.64
C ILE A 447 28.11 -11.75 7.78
N GLU A 448 29.39 -11.49 7.64
CA GLU A 448 29.91 -10.56 6.66
C GLU A 448 30.47 -11.34 5.47
N SER A 449 29.74 -11.38 4.37
CA SER A 449 30.15 -12.13 3.19
C SER A 449 29.75 -11.42 1.89
N ARG A 450 30.74 -11.07 1.09
CA ARG A 450 30.52 -10.55 -0.26
C ARG A 450 29.72 -11.49 -1.16
N LEU A 451 29.79 -12.81 -0.88
CA LEU A 451 29.00 -13.79 -1.61
C LEU A 451 27.51 -13.66 -1.26
N LEU A 452 27.20 -13.47 0.03
CA LEU A 452 25.83 -13.29 0.50
C LEU A 452 25.24 -11.99 -0.02
N SER A 453 25.97 -10.87 0.04
CA SER A 453 25.53 -9.59 -0.55
C SER A 453 25.21 -9.73 -2.05
N ARG A 454 26.01 -10.49 -2.81
CA ARG A 454 25.72 -10.80 -4.22
C ARG A 454 24.46 -11.66 -4.42
N GLN A 455 24.18 -12.58 -3.49
CA GLN A 455 22.96 -13.38 -3.57
C GLN A 455 21.72 -12.51 -3.30
N ILE A 456 21.80 -11.62 -2.31
CA ILE A 456 20.74 -10.66 -2.00
C ILE A 456 20.49 -9.71 -3.20
N GLU A 457 21.56 -9.20 -3.82
CA GLU A 457 21.43 -8.37 -5.03
C GLU A 457 20.77 -9.14 -6.20
N ARG A 458 21.10 -10.42 -6.38
CA ARG A 458 20.43 -11.27 -7.39
C ARG A 458 18.95 -11.47 -7.06
N ALA A 459 18.61 -11.59 -5.79
CA ALA A 459 17.25 -11.68 -5.32
C ALA A 459 16.49 -10.39 -5.64
N GLN A 460 17.03 -9.21 -5.31
CA GLN A 460 16.46 -7.92 -5.66
C GLN A 460 16.21 -7.80 -7.18
N ARG A 461 17.18 -8.18 -8.01
CA ARG A 461 17.01 -8.17 -9.48
C ARG A 461 15.84 -9.05 -9.96
N LYS A 462 15.57 -10.18 -9.31
CA LYS A 462 14.41 -11.01 -9.64
C LYS A 462 13.09 -10.34 -9.26
N VAL A 463 13.04 -9.68 -8.09
CA VAL A 463 11.85 -8.91 -7.68
C VAL A 463 11.64 -7.71 -8.61
N GLU A 464 12.71 -6.98 -8.93
CA GLU A 464 12.67 -5.87 -9.90
C GLU A 464 12.10 -6.33 -11.25
N ALA A 465 12.60 -7.46 -11.78
CA ALA A 465 12.11 -8.03 -13.03
C ALA A 465 10.63 -8.45 -12.95
N HIS A 466 10.23 -9.12 -11.88
CA HIS A 466 8.84 -9.51 -11.66
C HIS A 466 7.91 -8.28 -11.58
N ASN A 467 8.30 -7.27 -10.82
CA ASN A 467 7.53 -6.03 -10.71
C ASN A 467 7.48 -5.26 -12.05
N PHE A 468 8.56 -5.31 -12.84
CA PHE A 468 8.57 -4.78 -14.20
C PHE A 468 7.56 -5.50 -15.10
N ASP A 469 7.54 -6.84 -15.08
CA ASP A 469 6.60 -7.64 -15.87
C ASP A 469 5.14 -7.32 -15.50
N ILE A 470 4.84 -7.16 -14.21
CA ILE A 470 3.50 -6.72 -13.75
C ILE A 470 3.15 -5.35 -14.34
N ARG A 471 4.06 -4.36 -14.22
CA ARG A 471 3.82 -3.01 -14.77
C ARG A 471 3.66 -3.01 -16.28
N LYS A 472 4.43 -3.85 -16.97
CA LYS A 472 4.35 -4.02 -18.42
C LYS A 472 3.00 -4.60 -18.85
N ASN A 473 2.54 -5.66 -18.17
CA ASN A 473 1.24 -6.27 -18.46
C ASN A 473 0.10 -5.27 -18.23
N LEU A 474 0.12 -4.54 -17.11
CA LEU A 474 -0.87 -3.49 -16.84
C LEU A 474 -0.89 -2.42 -17.93
N LEU A 475 0.29 -2.04 -18.44
CA LEU A 475 0.41 -1.07 -19.53
C LEU A 475 -0.17 -1.62 -20.85
N GLU A 476 0.10 -2.88 -21.18
CA GLU A 476 -0.43 -3.53 -22.39
C GLU A 476 -1.97 -3.56 -22.37
N TYR A 477 -2.60 -3.78 -21.22
CA TYR A 477 -4.06 -3.67 -21.08
C TYR A 477 -4.55 -2.22 -21.20
N ASP A 478 -3.86 -1.26 -20.57
CA ASP A 478 -4.24 0.15 -20.65
C ASP A 478 -4.02 0.73 -22.07
N ASP A 479 -3.10 0.19 -22.86
CA ASP A 479 -2.86 0.64 -24.24
C ASP A 479 -4.11 0.51 -25.10
N VAL A 480 -4.90 -0.55 -24.93
CA VAL A 480 -6.19 -0.74 -25.63
C VAL A 480 -7.19 0.36 -25.23
N ALA A 481 -7.34 0.60 -23.92
CA ALA A 481 -8.21 1.67 -23.43
C ALA A 481 -7.70 3.07 -23.83
N ASN A 482 -6.38 3.24 -23.90
CA ASN A 482 -5.73 4.49 -24.30
C ASN A 482 -5.97 4.82 -25.79
N ASP A 483 -5.98 3.83 -26.65
CA ASP A 483 -6.29 4.05 -28.07
C ASP A 483 -7.76 4.44 -28.26
N GLN A 484 -8.69 3.80 -27.54
CA GLN A 484 -10.09 4.25 -27.49
C GLN A 484 -10.22 5.68 -26.97
N ARG A 485 -9.51 6.00 -25.90
CA ARG A 485 -9.49 7.34 -25.30
C ARG A 485 -8.99 8.40 -26.30
N LYS A 486 -7.93 8.13 -27.03
CA LYS A 486 -7.41 9.02 -28.09
C LYS A 486 -8.47 9.32 -29.14
N VAL A 487 -9.17 8.30 -29.62
CA VAL A 487 -10.23 8.47 -30.61
C VAL A 487 -11.36 9.36 -30.07
N VAL A 488 -11.85 9.06 -28.86
CA VAL A 488 -12.94 9.83 -28.24
C VAL A 488 -12.53 11.29 -28.01
N TYR A 489 -11.32 11.53 -27.48
CA TYR A 489 -10.86 12.90 -27.25
C TYR A 489 -10.56 13.66 -28.54
N HIS A 490 -10.09 12.98 -29.58
CA HIS A 490 -9.89 13.58 -30.88
C HIS A 490 -11.25 14.07 -31.45
N GLN A 491 -12.24 13.17 -31.52
CA GLN A 491 -13.60 13.52 -31.96
C GLN A 491 -14.21 14.65 -31.12
N ARG A 492 -14.02 14.61 -29.78
CA ARG A 492 -14.47 15.68 -28.90
C ARG A 492 -13.80 17.02 -29.23
N SER A 493 -12.50 17.02 -29.48
CA SER A 493 -11.76 18.24 -29.81
C SER A 493 -12.20 18.79 -31.16
N GLU A 494 -12.40 17.94 -32.16
CA GLU A 494 -12.93 18.35 -33.49
C GLU A 494 -14.30 19.02 -33.35
N LEU A 495 -15.22 18.43 -32.56
CA LEU A 495 -16.53 19.02 -32.31
C LEU A 495 -16.47 20.36 -31.55
N MET A 496 -15.49 20.50 -30.60
CA MET A 496 -15.32 21.73 -29.83
C MET A 496 -14.66 22.87 -30.63
N GLU A 497 -13.82 22.54 -31.61
CA GLU A 497 -13.09 23.48 -32.47
C GLU A 497 -13.89 23.86 -33.71
N ALA A 498 -14.93 23.09 -34.07
CA ALA A 498 -15.79 23.38 -35.23
C ALA A 498 -16.66 24.62 -35.00
N ASP A 499 -16.66 25.53 -35.95
CA ASP A 499 -17.54 26.69 -35.96
C ASP A 499 -19.03 26.31 -36.15
N ASP A 500 -19.29 25.21 -36.88
CA ASP A 500 -20.62 24.64 -37.09
C ASP A 500 -20.57 23.11 -37.07
N ILE A 501 -21.37 22.49 -36.22
CA ILE A 501 -21.50 21.05 -36.07
C ILE A 501 -22.70 20.45 -36.83
N GLY A 502 -23.43 21.26 -37.59
CA GLY A 502 -24.67 20.84 -38.29
C GLY A 502 -24.45 19.64 -39.23
N GLU A 503 -23.37 19.64 -40.00
CA GLU A 503 -23.02 18.55 -40.89
C GLU A 503 -22.66 17.27 -40.12
N SER A 504 -21.89 17.39 -39.01
CA SER A 504 -21.51 16.26 -38.14
C SER A 504 -22.73 15.62 -37.47
N VAL A 505 -23.66 16.43 -36.99
CA VAL A 505 -24.92 15.97 -36.38
C VAL A 505 -25.78 15.26 -37.43
N ALA A 506 -25.87 15.82 -38.67
CA ALA A 506 -26.60 15.17 -39.76
C ALA A 506 -26.00 13.80 -40.14
N ALA A 507 -24.67 13.70 -40.24
CA ALA A 507 -23.98 12.46 -40.53
C ALA A 507 -24.22 11.39 -39.45
N ILE A 508 -24.10 11.77 -38.16
CA ILE A 508 -24.37 10.88 -37.01
C ILE A 508 -25.83 10.40 -37.05
N ARG A 509 -26.77 11.33 -37.25
CA ARG A 509 -28.20 10.99 -37.36
C ARG A 509 -28.44 9.98 -38.46
N ASP A 510 -27.88 10.21 -39.65
CA ASP A 510 -28.06 9.34 -40.80
C ASP A 510 -27.45 7.95 -40.58
N GLU A 511 -26.30 7.88 -39.88
CA GLU A 511 -25.66 6.63 -39.47
C GLU A 511 -26.50 5.86 -38.44
N VAL A 512 -27.02 6.55 -37.40
CA VAL A 512 -27.88 5.91 -36.39
C VAL A 512 -29.15 5.36 -36.98
N ILE A 513 -29.81 6.12 -37.88
CA ILE A 513 -31.01 5.67 -38.57
C ILE A 513 -30.67 4.47 -39.48
N ALA A 514 -29.55 4.51 -40.21
CA ALA A 514 -29.13 3.40 -41.07
C ALA A 514 -28.85 2.12 -40.28
N ASN A 515 -28.22 2.25 -39.09
CA ASN A 515 -27.96 1.12 -38.18
C ASN A 515 -29.28 0.54 -37.65
N GLU A 516 -30.24 1.38 -37.24
CA GLU A 516 -31.54 0.92 -36.77
C GLU A 516 -32.33 0.20 -37.87
N VAL A 517 -32.31 0.75 -39.07
CA VAL A 517 -32.92 0.09 -40.23
C VAL A 517 -32.23 -1.25 -40.50
N ALA A 518 -30.90 -1.34 -40.47
CA ALA A 518 -30.16 -2.56 -40.70
C ALA A 518 -30.39 -3.65 -39.64
N LEU A 519 -30.75 -3.26 -38.40
CA LEU A 519 -31.09 -4.17 -37.30
C LEU A 519 -32.39 -4.92 -37.57
N HIS A 520 -33.41 -4.20 -38.09
CA HIS A 520 -34.75 -4.75 -38.35
C HIS A 520 -34.94 -5.22 -39.79
N ILE A 521 -34.21 -4.64 -40.74
CA ILE A 521 -34.18 -4.98 -42.17
C ILE A 521 -32.72 -5.19 -42.58
N PRO A 522 -32.11 -6.36 -42.24
CA PRO A 522 -30.69 -6.59 -42.51
C PRO A 522 -30.39 -6.52 -44.03
N PRO A 523 -29.31 -5.85 -44.46
CA PRO A 523 -28.90 -5.80 -45.86
C PRO A 523 -28.73 -7.20 -46.44
N GLN A 524 -29.27 -7.44 -47.62
CA GLN A 524 -29.24 -8.73 -48.35
C GLN A 524 -30.07 -9.88 -47.69
N SER A 525 -30.96 -9.57 -46.75
CA SER A 525 -31.93 -10.53 -46.20
C SER A 525 -33.15 -10.67 -47.10
N LEU A 526 -33.87 -11.78 -46.95
CA LEU A 526 -35.15 -12.00 -47.65
C LEU A 526 -36.26 -11.24 -46.90
N GLU A 527 -37.31 -10.81 -47.61
CA GLU A 527 -38.46 -10.10 -47.05
C GLU A 527 -39.11 -10.81 -45.85
N GLU A 528 -39.03 -12.13 -45.81
CA GLU A 528 -39.53 -12.97 -44.71
C GLU A 528 -38.76 -12.77 -43.38
N GLN A 529 -37.57 -12.16 -43.45
CA GLN A 529 -36.71 -11.87 -42.30
C GLN A 529 -36.82 -10.42 -41.83
N TRP A 530 -37.61 -9.62 -42.49
CA TRP A 530 -37.80 -8.21 -42.12
C TRP A 530 -38.83 -8.08 -41.03
N ASP A 531 -38.60 -7.14 -40.12
CA ASP A 531 -39.51 -6.76 -39.02
C ASP A 531 -39.89 -5.27 -39.13
N PRO A 532 -40.79 -4.91 -40.06
CA PRO A 532 -41.18 -3.51 -40.26
C PRO A 532 -41.94 -2.92 -39.06
N ASP A 533 -42.70 -3.76 -38.34
CA ASP A 533 -43.47 -3.31 -37.19
C ASP A 533 -42.55 -2.92 -36.03
N ALA A 534 -41.51 -3.73 -35.76
CA ALA A 534 -40.50 -3.41 -34.77
C ALA A 534 -39.68 -2.18 -35.17
N LEU A 535 -39.34 -2.01 -36.46
CA LEU A 535 -38.68 -0.79 -36.95
C LEU A 535 -39.54 0.46 -36.71
N ALA A 536 -40.83 0.39 -37.02
CA ALA A 536 -41.75 1.52 -36.82
C ALA A 536 -41.82 1.90 -35.33
N GLN A 537 -41.88 0.91 -34.41
CA GLN A 537 -41.86 1.12 -32.96
C GLN A 537 -40.54 1.75 -32.48
N ALA A 538 -39.40 1.28 -32.97
CA ALA A 538 -38.08 1.82 -32.62
C ALA A 538 -37.95 3.27 -33.08
N LEU A 539 -38.37 3.58 -34.33
CA LEU A 539 -38.35 4.93 -34.86
C LEU A 539 -39.29 5.90 -34.09
N GLU A 540 -40.45 5.42 -33.61
CA GLU A 540 -41.33 6.20 -32.77
C GLU A 540 -40.76 6.43 -31.35
N SER A 541 -40.22 5.36 -30.74
CA SER A 541 -39.61 5.40 -29.39
C SER A 541 -38.38 6.30 -29.32
N ASP A 542 -37.46 6.14 -30.27
CA ASP A 542 -36.13 6.74 -30.17
C ASP A 542 -36.04 8.10 -30.86
N PHE A 543 -36.84 8.32 -31.90
CA PHE A 543 -36.80 9.54 -32.69
C PHE A 543 -38.13 10.34 -32.65
N GLY A 544 -39.19 9.82 -32.05
CA GLY A 544 -40.50 10.42 -32.03
C GLY A 544 -41.16 10.55 -33.40
N VAL A 545 -40.74 9.75 -34.36
CA VAL A 545 -41.22 9.80 -35.76
C VAL A 545 -42.13 8.62 -36.06
N GLN A 546 -43.39 8.90 -36.34
CA GLN A 546 -44.32 7.86 -36.83
C GLN A 546 -44.14 7.66 -38.32
N VAL A 547 -43.73 6.46 -38.72
CA VAL A 547 -43.52 6.06 -40.10
C VAL A 547 -44.44 4.87 -40.43
N ASP A 548 -45.20 4.97 -41.47
CA ASP A 548 -45.97 3.86 -42.02
C ASP A 548 -45.03 3.06 -42.97
N ILE A 549 -44.56 1.90 -42.51
CA ILE A 549 -43.68 1.03 -43.27
C ILE A 549 -44.54 -0.12 -43.81
N SER A 550 -45.39 0.16 -44.76
CA SER A 550 -46.24 -0.83 -45.44
C SER A 550 -45.66 -1.30 -46.77
#